data_7cc2b96c83281d7529f9bf2ebf8d4543
#
_entry.id   7cc2b96c83281d7529f9bf2ebf8d4543
#
_cell.length_a   1.000
_cell.length_b   1.000
_cell.length_c   1.000
_cell.angle_alpha   90.00
_cell.angle_beta   90.00
_cell.angle_gamma   90.00
#
_symmetry.space_group_name_H-M   'P 1'
#
loop_
_entity.id
_entity.type
_entity.pdbx_description
1 polymer ?
#
loop_
_entity_poly.entity_id
_entity_poly.type
_entity_poly.pdbx_seq_one_letter_code
_entity_poly.pdbx_strand_id
1 'polypeptide(L)'
;MLYCAVIERGTRGEKRLHIHAVAFNAPYVKNKDLEKLWGNGHVKPKKVRTNDIGSYLTKYITKSFAKGELKQGEKFYFRSRGLSNPTDLYLTSEEYENFKKENNLQYENTVFQADFHSDFIGDGSYRKIVNPRKDEKNETN
;
A
#
# COMPACT_ATOMS: atom_id res chain seq x y z
N MET A 1 -5.08 -16.98 -2.44
CA MET A 1 -4.32 -15.78 -2.85
C MET A 1 -4.99 -14.55 -2.23
N LEU A 2 -4.21 -13.71 -1.55
CA LEU A 2 -4.68 -12.43 -1.05
C LEU A 2 -4.33 -11.33 -2.04
N TYR A 3 -5.16 -10.29 -2.16
CA TYR A 3 -4.92 -9.19 -3.08
C TYR A 3 -5.51 -7.88 -2.58
N CYS A 4 -4.93 -6.78 -3.07
CA CYS A 4 -5.50 -5.45 -3.02
C CYS A 4 -5.40 -4.83 -4.41
N ALA A 5 -6.44 -4.19 -4.90
CA ALA A 5 -6.51 -3.62 -6.24
C ALA A 5 -7.16 -2.26 -6.23
N VAL A 6 -6.73 -1.39 -7.15
CA VAL A 6 -7.24 -0.03 -7.34
C VAL A 6 -7.59 0.16 -8.82
N ILE A 7 -8.70 0.84 -9.09
CA ILE A 7 -9.08 1.24 -10.43
C ILE A 7 -8.53 2.65 -10.71
N GLU A 8 -7.80 2.80 -11.80
CA GLU A 8 -7.36 4.09 -12.33
C GLU A 8 -8.02 4.33 -13.70
N ARG A 9 -8.59 5.51 -13.88
CA ARG A 9 -9.09 5.95 -15.19
C ARG A 9 -7.96 6.68 -15.93
N GLY A 10 -7.64 6.22 -17.14
CA GLY A 10 -6.61 6.81 -17.97
C GLY A 10 -6.96 8.24 -18.44
N THR A 11 -5.91 9.05 -18.68
CA THR A 11 -6.04 10.49 -19.00
C THR A 11 -5.99 10.81 -20.48
N ARG A 12 -5.59 9.87 -21.34
CA ARG A 12 -5.40 10.13 -22.77
C ARG A 12 -6.57 9.60 -23.58
N GLY A 13 -7.32 10.53 -24.22
CA GLY A 13 -8.31 10.32 -25.30
C GLY A 13 -9.44 9.33 -24.99
N GLU A 14 -9.13 8.07 -24.88
CA GLU A 14 -10.04 7.04 -24.41
C GLU A 14 -9.81 6.83 -22.90
N LYS A 15 -10.86 7.01 -22.11
CA LYS A 15 -10.86 6.77 -20.65
C LYS A 15 -10.75 5.26 -20.36
N ARG A 16 -9.64 4.62 -20.75
CA ARG A 16 -9.43 3.21 -20.49
C ARG A 16 -9.27 2.98 -19.00
N LEU A 17 -9.99 2.00 -18.49
CA LEU A 17 -9.82 1.56 -17.11
C LEU A 17 -8.54 0.74 -16.98
N HIS A 18 -7.71 1.12 -16.01
CA HIS A 18 -6.54 0.36 -15.60
C HIS A 18 -6.78 -0.18 -14.19
N ILE A 19 -6.46 -1.43 -13.98
CA ILE A 19 -6.48 -2.03 -12.66
C ILE A 19 -5.04 -2.23 -12.20
N HIS A 20 -4.69 -1.60 -11.10
CA HIS A 20 -3.43 -1.83 -10.40
C HIS A 20 -3.70 -2.76 -9.24
N ALA A 21 -3.14 -3.96 -9.28
CA ALA A 21 -3.34 -4.97 -8.25
C ALA A 21 -2.01 -5.43 -7.67
N VAL A 22 -1.99 -5.65 -6.36
CA VAL A 22 -0.92 -6.37 -5.67
C VAL A 22 -1.50 -7.69 -5.18
N ALA A 23 -0.87 -8.78 -5.60
CA ALA A 23 -1.19 -10.12 -5.15
C ALA A 23 -0.12 -10.60 -4.15
N PHE A 24 -0.57 -11.09 -3.01
CA PHE A 24 0.29 -11.61 -1.95
C PHE A 24 0.34 -13.13 -2.05
N ASN A 25 1.54 -13.70 -1.90
CA ASN A 25 1.77 -15.14 -1.97
C ASN A 25 1.23 -15.76 -3.27
N ALA A 26 1.32 -15.01 -4.38
CA ALA A 26 0.93 -15.50 -5.69
C ALA A 26 2.06 -16.34 -6.29
N PRO A 27 1.79 -17.53 -6.84
CA PRO A 27 2.78 -18.27 -7.60
C PRO A 27 3.17 -17.50 -8.87
N TYR A 28 4.34 -17.80 -9.39
CA TYR A 28 4.72 -17.27 -10.70
C TYR A 28 3.79 -17.85 -11.78
N VAL A 29 3.21 -16.94 -12.58
CA VAL A 29 2.40 -17.28 -13.75
C VAL A 29 2.99 -16.56 -14.97
N LYS A 30 3.14 -17.29 -16.07
CA LYS A 30 3.63 -16.71 -17.34
C LYS A 30 2.64 -15.63 -17.82
N ASN A 31 3.19 -14.56 -18.39
CA ASN A 31 2.39 -13.40 -18.82
C ASN A 31 1.22 -13.78 -19.74
N LYS A 32 1.50 -14.63 -20.74
CA LYS A 32 0.49 -15.11 -21.69
C LYS A 32 -0.67 -15.88 -21.01
N ASP A 33 -0.35 -16.66 -20.00
CA ASP A 33 -1.36 -17.44 -19.27
C ASP A 33 -2.20 -16.51 -18.37
N LEU A 34 -1.55 -15.52 -17.78
CA LEU A 34 -2.23 -14.50 -16.98
C LEU A 34 -3.17 -13.62 -17.84
N GLU A 35 -2.76 -13.26 -19.05
CA GLU A 35 -3.61 -12.53 -20.01
C GLU A 35 -4.82 -13.36 -20.45
N LYS A 36 -4.63 -14.67 -20.69
CA LYS A 36 -5.75 -15.57 -20.99
C LYS A 36 -6.74 -15.68 -19.84
N LEU A 37 -6.24 -15.81 -18.60
CA LEU A 37 -7.08 -15.87 -17.41
C LEU A 37 -7.84 -14.56 -17.19
N TRP A 38 -7.19 -13.43 -17.43
CA TRP A 38 -7.78 -12.11 -17.29
C TRP A 38 -8.85 -11.82 -18.34
N GLY A 39 -8.60 -12.17 -19.58
CA GLY A 39 -9.56 -12.05 -20.69
C GLY A 39 -9.96 -10.62 -21.12
N ASN A 40 -9.42 -9.58 -20.46
CA ASN A 40 -9.84 -8.18 -20.66
C ASN A 40 -8.67 -7.26 -21.08
N GLY A 41 -7.70 -7.80 -21.81
CA GLY A 41 -6.59 -7.02 -22.36
C GLY A 41 -5.23 -7.40 -21.74
N HIS A 42 -4.26 -6.50 -21.90
CA HIS A 42 -2.88 -6.75 -21.50
C HIS A 42 -2.69 -6.76 -19.99
N VAL A 43 -1.83 -7.66 -19.53
CA VAL A 43 -1.38 -7.75 -18.15
C VAL A 43 0.13 -7.55 -18.10
N LYS A 44 0.63 -6.76 -17.15
CA LYS A 44 2.07 -6.51 -16.93
C LYS A 44 2.46 -6.87 -15.50
N PRO A 45 2.65 -8.15 -15.17
CA PRO A 45 3.06 -8.54 -13.83
C PRO A 45 4.50 -8.10 -13.58
N LYS A 46 4.76 -7.62 -12.38
CA LYS A 46 6.09 -7.26 -11.89
C LYS A 46 6.25 -7.73 -10.46
N LYS A 47 7.42 -8.29 -10.12
CA LYS A 47 7.75 -8.55 -8.73
C LYS A 47 7.79 -7.22 -7.97
N VAL A 48 7.02 -7.12 -6.89
CA VAL A 48 7.05 -5.95 -6.00
C VAL A 48 8.30 -6.06 -5.13
N ARG A 49 9.16 -5.05 -5.22
CA ARG A 49 10.43 -4.97 -4.49
C ARG A 49 10.40 -3.96 -3.33
N THR A 50 9.27 -3.31 -3.10
CA THR A 50 9.10 -2.37 -2.00
C THR A 50 8.41 -3.02 -0.82
N ASN A 51 8.84 -2.66 0.39
CA ASN A 51 8.16 -3.03 1.63
C ASN A 51 6.96 -2.11 1.91
N ASP A 52 6.88 -0.96 1.23
CA ASP A 52 5.79 0.00 1.34
C ASP A 52 4.75 -0.18 0.21
N ILE A 53 4.01 -1.28 0.29
CA ILE A 53 2.93 -1.61 -0.66
C ILE A 53 1.79 -0.60 -0.55
N GLY A 54 1.52 -0.10 0.64
CA GLY A 54 0.49 0.92 0.88
C GLY A 54 0.73 2.16 0.02
N SER A 55 1.91 2.76 0.11
CA SER A 55 2.26 3.93 -0.72
C SER A 55 2.26 3.62 -2.22
N TYR A 56 2.63 2.40 -2.60
CA TYR A 56 2.56 1.99 -4.00
C TYR A 56 1.14 2.07 -4.56
N LEU A 57 0.14 1.60 -3.83
CA LEU A 57 -1.27 1.63 -4.25
C LEU A 57 -1.90 3.01 -4.06
N THR A 58 -1.59 3.70 -2.98
CA THR A 58 -2.16 5.01 -2.63
C THR A 58 -1.93 6.06 -3.73
N LYS A 59 -0.78 6.04 -4.40
CA LYS A 59 -0.50 6.97 -5.51
C LYS A 59 -1.53 6.92 -6.64
N TYR A 60 -2.14 5.76 -6.90
CA TYR A 60 -3.19 5.62 -7.92
C TYR A 60 -4.54 6.12 -7.42
N ILE A 61 -4.83 5.89 -6.13
CA ILE A 61 -6.01 6.43 -5.45
C ILE A 61 -5.95 7.96 -5.47
N THR A 62 -4.84 8.54 -5.05
CA THR A 62 -4.64 10.00 -4.99
C THR A 62 -4.80 10.65 -6.36
N LYS A 63 -4.31 10.04 -7.42
CA LYS A 63 -4.49 10.54 -8.79
C LYS A 63 -5.95 10.60 -9.20
N SER A 64 -6.75 9.60 -8.88
CA SER A 64 -8.18 9.57 -9.20
C SER A 64 -8.95 10.60 -8.39
N PHE A 65 -8.59 10.83 -7.11
CA PHE A 65 -9.14 11.90 -6.29
C PHE A 65 -8.82 13.29 -6.84
N ALA A 66 -7.56 13.54 -7.15
CA ALA A 66 -7.11 14.86 -7.65
C ALA A 66 -7.80 15.27 -8.96
N LYS A 67 -8.30 14.31 -9.73
CA LYS A 67 -9.01 14.56 -11.01
C LYS A 67 -10.52 14.70 -10.84
N GLY A 68 -11.06 14.58 -9.63
CA GLY A 68 -12.51 14.61 -9.39
C GLY A 68 -13.26 13.46 -10.09
N GLU A 69 -12.57 12.37 -10.41
CA GLU A 69 -13.15 11.24 -11.16
C GLU A 69 -13.97 10.29 -10.28
N LEU A 70 -13.93 10.46 -8.97
CA LEU A 70 -14.64 9.64 -8.00
C LEU A 70 -15.98 10.28 -7.64
N LYS A 71 -17.05 9.52 -7.83
CA LYS A 71 -18.39 9.91 -7.39
C LYS A 71 -18.61 9.46 -5.95
N GLN A 72 -19.42 10.19 -5.21
CA GLN A 72 -19.82 9.79 -3.86
C GLN A 72 -20.44 8.38 -3.89
N GLY A 73 -19.94 7.48 -3.03
CA GLY A 73 -20.39 6.09 -2.95
C GLY A 73 -19.75 5.15 -3.98
N GLU A 74 -18.94 5.65 -4.92
CA GLU A 74 -18.24 4.81 -5.90
C GLU A 74 -17.06 4.07 -5.24
N LYS A 75 -17.03 2.75 -5.41
CA LYS A 75 -15.96 1.91 -4.90
C LYS A 75 -14.79 1.88 -5.89
N PHE A 76 -13.63 2.36 -5.50
CA PHE A 76 -12.45 2.48 -6.35
C PHE A 76 -11.28 1.57 -5.94
N TYR A 77 -11.41 0.89 -4.79
CA TYR A 77 -10.47 -0.15 -4.39
C TYR A 77 -11.19 -1.43 -3.98
N PHE A 78 -10.50 -2.52 -4.14
CA PHE A 78 -10.98 -3.87 -3.82
C PHE A 78 -9.90 -4.59 -3.04
N ARG A 79 -10.31 -5.42 -2.09
CA ARG A 79 -9.38 -6.28 -1.35
C ARG A 79 -10.01 -7.63 -1.06
N SER A 80 -9.18 -8.65 -0.95
CA SER A 80 -9.62 -9.94 -0.46
C SER A 80 -10.01 -9.86 1.02
N ARG A 81 -11.00 -10.67 1.43
CA ARG A 81 -11.52 -10.66 2.80
C ARG A 81 -10.50 -11.10 3.85
N GLY A 82 -9.50 -11.89 3.48
CA GLY A 82 -8.47 -12.39 4.38
C GLY A 82 -7.33 -11.40 4.70
N LEU A 83 -7.36 -10.18 4.16
CA LEU A 83 -6.41 -9.14 4.56
C LEU A 83 -6.85 -8.52 5.88
N SER A 84 -5.93 -8.44 6.84
CA SER A 84 -6.15 -7.77 8.13
C SER A 84 -6.49 -6.30 7.95
N ASN A 85 -7.30 -5.76 8.82
CA ASN A 85 -7.46 -4.32 8.95
C ASN A 85 -6.26 -3.72 9.69
N PRO A 86 -5.92 -2.44 9.44
CA PRO A 86 -5.03 -1.72 10.33
C PRO A 86 -5.64 -1.65 11.74
N THR A 87 -4.78 -1.61 12.74
CA THR A 87 -5.18 -1.45 14.15
C THR A 87 -4.67 -0.11 14.62
N ASP A 88 -5.58 0.71 15.17
CA ASP A 88 -5.23 1.97 15.80
C ASP A 88 -4.96 1.71 17.28
N LEU A 89 -3.81 2.17 17.76
CA LEU A 89 -3.41 2.09 19.15
C LEU A 89 -3.22 3.52 19.70
N TYR A 90 -3.81 3.78 20.84
CA TYR A 90 -3.65 5.05 21.58
C TYR A 90 -2.77 4.77 22.77
N LEU A 91 -1.55 5.25 22.74
CA LEU A 91 -0.49 4.92 23.70
C LEU A 91 0.02 6.20 24.36
N THR A 92 0.30 6.11 25.65
CA THR A 92 1.12 7.10 26.35
C THR A 92 2.56 7.05 25.84
N SER A 93 3.40 8.02 26.19
CA SER A 93 4.80 8.04 25.79
C SER A 93 5.54 6.80 26.30
N GLU A 94 5.29 6.34 27.51
CA GLU A 94 5.92 5.15 28.09
C GLU A 94 5.49 3.87 27.37
N GLU A 95 4.19 3.70 27.14
CA GLU A 95 3.64 2.56 26.39
C GLU A 95 4.17 2.53 24.96
N TYR A 96 4.34 3.69 24.32
CA TYR A 96 4.93 3.78 22.99
C TYR A 96 6.39 3.32 22.96
N GLU A 97 7.19 3.72 23.96
CA GLU A 97 8.58 3.25 24.06
C GLU A 97 8.67 1.72 24.27
N ASN A 98 7.79 1.16 25.07
CA ASN A 98 7.70 -0.29 25.26
C ASN A 98 7.25 -0.99 23.99
N PHE A 99 6.20 -0.49 23.33
CA PHE A 99 5.69 -1.00 22.06
C PHE A 99 6.78 -1.01 20.96
N LYS A 100 7.61 0.03 20.88
CA LYS A 100 8.75 0.07 19.94
C LYS A 100 9.75 -1.06 20.21
N LYS A 101 10.09 -1.30 21.47
CA LYS A 101 11.03 -2.36 21.88
C LYS A 101 10.47 -3.75 21.54
N GLU A 102 9.23 -4.02 21.93
CA GLU A 102 8.58 -5.32 21.72
C GLU A 102 8.41 -5.66 20.22
N ASN A 103 8.12 -4.65 19.39
CA ASN A 103 7.93 -4.83 17.97
C ASN A 103 9.20 -4.57 17.13
N ASN A 104 10.34 -4.36 17.78
CA ASN A 104 11.63 -4.08 17.14
C ASN A 104 11.53 -2.94 16.09
N LEU A 105 10.82 -1.87 16.43
CA LEU A 105 10.66 -0.72 15.55
C LEU A 105 11.93 0.14 15.63
N GLN A 106 12.80 -0.02 14.63
CA GLN A 106 14.04 0.73 14.56
C GLN A 106 13.82 2.09 13.89
N TYR A 107 14.42 3.14 14.46
CA TYR A 107 14.36 4.49 13.88
C TYR A 107 14.93 4.53 12.44
N GLU A 108 15.93 3.72 12.17
CA GLU A 108 16.59 3.55 10.87
C GLU A 108 15.62 3.08 9.78
N ASN A 109 14.54 2.41 10.15
CA ASN A 109 13.50 1.95 9.23
C ASN A 109 12.44 3.03 8.96
N THR A 110 12.67 4.26 9.38
CA THR A 110 11.79 5.39 9.10
C THR A 110 11.88 5.77 7.62
N VAL A 111 10.78 5.62 6.90
CA VAL A 111 10.69 5.95 5.48
C VAL A 111 10.08 7.33 5.23
N PHE A 112 9.43 7.89 6.22
CA PHE A 112 8.86 9.24 6.17
C PHE A 112 8.68 9.79 7.59
N GLN A 113 8.97 11.08 7.75
CA GLN A 113 8.69 11.85 8.96
C GLN A 113 8.25 13.25 8.58
N ALA A 114 7.27 13.79 9.27
CA ALA A 114 6.84 15.18 9.16
C ALA A 114 6.37 15.68 10.52
N ASP A 115 6.75 16.89 10.87
CA ASP A 115 6.22 17.61 12.00
C ASP A 115 5.08 18.51 11.51
N PHE A 116 4.04 18.69 12.32
CA PHE A 116 2.89 19.50 11.97
C PHE A 116 2.36 20.24 13.19
N HIS A 117 1.68 21.33 12.92
CA HIS A 117 0.86 22.05 13.91
C HIS A 117 -0.61 21.92 13.55
N SER A 118 -1.46 21.75 14.55
CA SER A 118 -2.91 21.71 14.40
C SER A 118 -3.55 22.53 15.52
N ASP A 119 -4.51 23.36 15.18
CA ASP A 119 -5.27 24.17 16.15
C ASP A 119 -6.04 23.31 17.16
N PHE A 120 -6.31 22.04 16.84
CA PHE A 120 -7.04 21.10 17.70
C PHE A 120 -6.18 20.30 18.65
N ILE A 121 -4.98 19.85 18.19
CA ILE A 121 -4.12 18.93 18.94
C ILE A 121 -2.73 19.51 19.26
N GLY A 122 -2.47 20.76 18.83
CA GLY A 122 -1.17 21.40 19.01
C GLY A 122 -0.09 20.84 18.06
N ASP A 123 1.16 20.87 18.53
CA ASP A 123 2.30 20.35 17.81
C ASP A 123 2.33 18.83 17.85
N GLY A 124 2.61 18.23 16.71
CA GLY A 124 2.71 16.79 16.56
C GLY A 124 3.74 16.37 15.54
N SER A 125 4.13 15.12 15.58
CA SER A 125 4.97 14.52 14.56
C SER A 125 4.32 13.26 14.01
N TYR A 126 4.39 13.08 12.70
CA TYR A 126 4.02 11.86 12.01
C TYR A 126 5.28 11.12 11.57
N ARG A 127 5.34 9.85 11.88
CA ARG A 127 6.45 8.99 11.46
C ARG A 127 5.92 7.70 10.86
N LYS A 128 6.45 7.32 9.69
CA LYS A 128 6.18 6.06 9.05
C LYS A 128 7.41 5.17 9.12
N ILE A 129 7.28 4.05 9.82
CA ILE A 129 8.33 3.04 9.97
C ILE A 129 7.88 1.80 9.19
N VAL A 130 8.76 1.25 8.35
CA VAL A 130 8.50 0.03 7.59
C VAL A 130 9.54 -1.02 7.97
N ASN A 131 9.12 -2.04 8.69
CA ASN A 131 10.02 -3.13 9.05
C ASN A 131 10.43 -3.93 7.79
N PRO A 132 11.73 -4.27 7.66
CA PRO A 132 12.19 -5.10 6.56
C PRO A 132 11.51 -6.49 6.62
N ARG A 133 11.32 -7.09 5.47
CA ARG A 133 10.79 -8.46 5.40
C ARG A 133 11.82 -9.43 5.99
N LYS A 134 11.34 -10.44 6.71
CA LYS A 134 12.22 -11.45 7.33
C LYS A 134 13.08 -12.21 6.32
N ASP A 135 12.67 -12.27 5.06
CA ASP A 135 13.34 -13.00 3.99
C ASP A 135 14.57 -12.30 3.40
N GLU A 136 14.74 -10.98 3.65
CA GLU A 136 15.87 -10.22 3.10
C GLU A 136 17.17 -10.35 3.92
N LYS A 137 17.12 -10.98 5.10
CA LYS A 137 18.32 -11.21 5.94
C LYS A 137 19.19 -12.40 5.52
N ASN A 138 18.75 -13.22 4.57
CA ASN A 138 19.45 -14.45 4.17
C ASN A 138 20.18 -14.36 2.81
N GLU A 139 20.16 -13.21 2.13
CA GLU A 139 20.84 -13.05 0.82
C GLU A 139 22.20 -12.31 0.91
N THR A 140 22.70 -12.02 2.12
CA THR A 140 24.02 -11.43 2.34
C THR A 140 24.92 -12.38 3.14
N ASN A 141 25.28 -13.51 2.55
CA ASN A 141 26.47 -14.29 2.89
C ASN A 141 27.01 -14.94 1.63
#